data_bb7cd688666b8dbf2436132712e7f5a3
#
_entry.id   bb7cd688666b8dbf2436132712e7f5a3
#
_cell.length_a   1.000
_cell.length_b   1.000
_cell.length_c   1.000
_cell.angle_alpha   90.00
_cell.angle_beta   90.00
_cell.angle_gamma   90.00
#
_symmetry.space_group_name_H-M   'P 1'
#
loop_
_entity.id
_entity.type
_entity.pdbx_description
1 polymer ?
#
loop_
_entity_poly.entity_id
_entity_poly.type
_entity_poly.pdbx_seq_one_letter_code
_entity_poly.pdbx_strand_id
1 'polypeptide(L)'
;MLNNTNVNNGDLVSRVSRQMRISRILIITFFIAYTLITLFPIYALFIRSFVGTKHATDLWLTPPPLEEASMDYQWGSLSVFYNLDSEKAKADLGIPADAYIQSRWTLARIAKEYDIPEQKIKDYFTPYSVYSGWIVLFTDNKFWPALFRTILITGLSLFGLNILSIMTGFGLAGLRRRDQMFVFNLYLLSAVVPLMMILLPQYMIVQWLLNLIPGYGVSGSTIRNVSQIAAIVVLNIKGGALGTMIYTGFISTIPKELGEAAEIDGASILQYFRHIVLPLLKVPIATLTVMVLPSLWNEFMGPYIYLDANNTTLLPLIQSYTGTYTTNYQVSYTGIFVSIIPLIIIYILFRNWFIQGAMSGAIKG
;
A
#
# COMPACT_ATOMS: atom_id res chain seq x y z
N MET A 1 -51.84 54.58 -2.15
CA MET A 1 -51.12 54.10 -3.35
C MET A 1 -50.26 52.90 -2.94
N LEU A 2 -50.81 51.70 -3.05
CA LEU A 2 -50.08 50.44 -2.83
C LEU A 2 -49.46 50.00 -4.15
N ASN A 3 -48.13 50.08 -4.21
CA ASN A 3 -47.37 49.68 -5.39
C ASN A 3 -47.29 48.14 -5.42
N ASN A 4 -48.20 47.52 -6.21
CA ASN A 4 -48.17 46.09 -6.49
C ASN A 4 -46.99 45.79 -7.40
N THR A 5 -45.85 45.44 -6.83
CA THR A 5 -44.74 44.78 -7.58
C THR A 5 -45.16 43.35 -7.88
N ASN A 6 -45.85 43.17 -9.04
CA ASN A 6 -46.00 41.83 -9.64
C ASN A 6 -44.64 41.28 -10.03
N VAL A 7 -43.97 40.64 -9.09
CA VAL A 7 -42.80 39.82 -9.40
C VAL A 7 -43.31 38.62 -10.19
N ASN A 8 -42.97 38.60 -11.48
CA ASN A 8 -43.39 37.55 -12.39
C ASN A 8 -42.79 36.21 -11.90
N ASN A 9 -43.61 35.31 -11.33
CA ASN A 9 -43.16 34.01 -10.80
C ASN A 9 -42.37 33.21 -11.83
N GLY A 10 -42.58 33.39 -13.12
CA GLY A 10 -41.79 32.76 -14.20
C GLY A 10 -40.34 33.23 -14.22
N ASP A 11 -40.08 34.52 -13.97
CA ASP A 11 -38.72 35.08 -13.96
C ASP A 11 -37.93 34.63 -12.71
N LEU A 12 -38.61 34.49 -11.56
CA LEU A 12 -37.99 33.95 -10.36
C LEU A 12 -37.59 32.48 -10.54
N VAL A 13 -38.46 31.64 -11.08
CA VAL A 13 -38.18 30.23 -11.36
C VAL A 13 -37.04 30.08 -12.37
N SER A 14 -37.01 30.89 -13.41
CA SER A 14 -35.93 30.85 -14.41
C SER A 14 -34.59 31.32 -13.84
N ARG A 15 -34.56 32.34 -12.99
CA ARG A 15 -33.34 32.80 -12.29
C ARG A 15 -32.81 31.75 -11.32
N VAL A 16 -33.67 31.14 -10.50
CA VAL A 16 -33.28 30.08 -9.55
C VAL A 16 -32.76 28.86 -10.30
N SER A 17 -33.40 28.44 -11.38
CA SER A 17 -32.93 27.32 -12.21
C SER A 17 -31.59 27.62 -12.87
N ARG A 18 -31.35 28.84 -13.35
CA ARG A 18 -30.07 29.28 -13.92
C ARG A 18 -28.97 29.34 -12.87
N GLN A 19 -29.26 29.90 -11.66
CA GLN A 19 -28.30 29.93 -10.55
C GLN A 19 -27.93 28.52 -10.10
N MET A 20 -28.89 27.60 -9.95
CA MET A 20 -28.63 26.20 -9.62
C MET A 20 -27.76 25.51 -10.70
N ARG A 21 -27.99 25.80 -11.98
CA ARG A 21 -27.17 25.26 -13.07
C ARG A 21 -25.73 25.77 -13.02
N ILE A 22 -25.55 27.10 -12.82
CA ILE A 22 -24.22 27.72 -12.71
C ILE A 22 -23.47 27.15 -11.48
N SER A 23 -24.14 27.10 -10.32
CA SER A 23 -23.56 26.52 -9.10
C SER A 23 -23.14 25.06 -9.32
N ARG A 24 -23.98 24.26 -10.00
CA ARG A 24 -23.65 22.86 -10.33
C ARG A 24 -22.43 22.77 -11.25
N ILE A 25 -22.34 23.63 -12.29
CA ILE A 25 -21.17 23.66 -13.17
C ILE A 25 -19.92 24.04 -12.40
N LEU A 26 -19.96 25.08 -11.56
CA LEU A 26 -18.84 25.50 -10.75
C LEU A 26 -18.37 24.38 -9.81
N ILE A 27 -19.29 23.70 -9.14
CA ILE A 27 -18.98 22.57 -8.25
C ILE A 27 -18.33 21.43 -9.05
N ILE A 28 -18.88 21.06 -10.20
CA ILE A 28 -18.30 20.00 -11.05
C ILE A 28 -16.91 20.40 -11.54
N THR A 29 -16.73 21.65 -12.01
CA THR A 29 -15.42 22.15 -12.46
C THR A 29 -14.41 22.14 -11.33
N PHE A 30 -14.81 22.57 -10.13
CA PHE A 30 -13.94 22.49 -8.94
C PHE A 30 -13.51 21.04 -8.63
N PHE A 31 -14.47 20.10 -8.63
CA PHE A 31 -14.13 18.69 -8.37
C PHE A 31 -13.27 18.08 -9.47
N ILE A 32 -13.47 18.43 -10.73
CA ILE A 32 -12.61 17.98 -11.83
C ILE A 32 -11.19 18.53 -11.62
N ALA A 33 -11.04 19.83 -11.36
CA ALA A 33 -9.74 20.46 -11.12
C ALA A 33 -9.04 19.83 -9.90
N TYR A 34 -9.75 19.64 -8.81
CA TYR A 34 -9.25 18.96 -7.61
C TYR A 34 -8.79 17.53 -7.91
N THR A 35 -9.57 16.78 -8.67
CA THR A 35 -9.23 15.40 -9.07
C THR A 35 -7.96 15.38 -9.92
N LEU A 36 -7.82 16.28 -10.88
CA LEU A 36 -6.62 16.39 -11.73
C LEU A 36 -5.39 16.71 -10.89
N ILE A 37 -5.49 17.67 -9.97
CA ILE A 37 -4.38 18.01 -9.04
C ILE A 37 -4.01 16.83 -8.17
N THR A 38 -5.00 16.10 -7.65
CA THR A 38 -4.77 14.93 -6.77
C THR A 38 -4.16 13.75 -7.53
N LEU A 39 -4.56 13.53 -8.79
CA LEU A 39 -4.03 12.45 -9.62
C LEU A 39 -2.68 12.78 -10.27
N PHE A 40 -2.32 14.07 -10.35
CA PHE A 40 -1.07 14.50 -10.99
C PHE A 40 0.19 13.84 -10.39
N PRO A 41 0.37 13.71 -9.06
CA PRO A 41 1.53 13.01 -8.51
C PRO A 41 1.61 11.53 -8.94
N ILE A 42 0.48 10.84 -9.06
CA ILE A 42 0.44 9.43 -9.52
C ILE A 42 0.81 9.36 -11.00
N TYR A 43 0.28 10.29 -11.80
CA TYR A 43 0.65 10.42 -13.20
C TYR A 43 2.15 10.73 -13.36
N ALA A 44 2.67 11.68 -12.59
CA ALA A 44 4.09 12.03 -12.62
C ALA A 44 4.96 10.84 -12.22
N LEU A 45 4.56 10.06 -11.21
CA LEU A 45 5.25 8.84 -10.80
C LEU A 45 5.26 7.79 -11.93
N PHE A 46 4.13 7.61 -12.62
CA PHE A 46 4.03 6.74 -13.79
C PHE A 46 5.01 7.16 -14.89
N ILE A 47 5.02 8.43 -15.27
CA ILE A 47 5.98 8.94 -16.27
C ILE A 47 7.42 8.74 -15.80
N ARG A 48 7.71 9.04 -14.53
CA ARG A 48 9.04 8.86 -13.93
C ARG A 48 9.53 7.41 -13.95
N SER A 49 8.63 6.44 -13.98
CA SER A 49 9.01 5.02 -14.11
C SER A 49 9.64 4.67 -15.46
N PHE A 50 9.51 5.55 -16.47
CA PHE A 50 10.10 5.42 -17.78
C PHE A 50 11.33 6.34 -17.99
N VAL A 51 11.59 7.26 -17.06
CA VAL A 51 12.69 8.22 -17.17
C VAL A 51 13.95 7.62 -16.56
N GLY A 52 14.96 7.39 -17.36
CA GLY A 52 16.25 6.83 -16.94
C GLY A 52 16.90 7.68 -15.83
N THR A 53 17.71 7.04 -14.99
CA THR A 53 18.38 7.71 -13.85
C THR A 53 19.23 8.92 -14.30
N LYS A 54 19.77 8.89 -15.52
CA LYS A 54 20.51 9.99 -16.12
C LYS A 54 19.70 11.28 -16.24
N HIS A 55 18.37 11.17 -16.43
CA HIS A 55 17.44 12.28 -16.60
C HIS A 55 16.50 12.45 -15.37
N ALA A 56 16.90 11.94 -14.22
CA ALA A 56 16.08 11.93 -13.00
C ALA A 56 15.65 13.31 -12.52
N THR A 57 16.39 14.36 -12.86
CA THR A 57 16.09 15.77 -12.50
C THR A 57 15.24 16.50 -13.54
N ASP A 58 15.10 15.95 -14.75
CA ASP A 58 14.39 16.61 -15.83
C ASP A 58 12.87 16.45 -15.68
N LEU A 59 12.14 17.49 -16.05
CA LEU A 59 10.69 17.45 -16.04
C LEU A 59 10.16 16.80 -17.32
N TRP A 60 9.64 15.58 -17.19
CA TRP A 60 8.97 14.87 -18.27
C TRP A 60 7.47 14.78 -18.01
N LEU A 61 6.69 15.14 -19.03
CA LEU A 61 5.22 15.01 -19.01
C LEU A 61 4.71 13.84 -19.86
N THR A 62 5.60 13.25 -20.67
CA THR A 62 5.35 12.05 -21.47
C THR A 62 6.52 11.09 -21.32
N PRO A 63 6.34 9.78 -21.52
CA PRO A 63 7.47 8.86 -21.54
C PRO A 63 8.50 9.29 -22.59
N PRO A 64 9.81 9.26 -22.27
CA PRO A 64 10.85 9.60 -23.23
C PRO A 64 10.85 8.61 -24.40
N PRO A 65 11.33 9.01 -25.58
CA PRO A 65 11.53 8.09 -26.69
C PRO A 65 12.62 7.07 -26.33
N LEU A 66 12.58 5.91 -27.00
CA LEU A 66 13.69 4.95 -26.94
C LEU A 66 14.95 5.58 -27.55
N GLU A 67 16.04 5.58 -26.81
CA GLU A 67 17.35 6.03 -27.28
C GLU A 67 18.20 4.81 -27.59
N GLU A 68 18.81 4.76 -28.77
CA GLU A 68 19.80 3.73 -29.07
C GLU A 68 20.96 3.80 -28.06
N ALA A 69 21.37 2.63 -27.57
CA ALA A 69 22.51 2.55 -26.67
C ALA A 69 23.79 3.04 -27.39
N SER A 70 24.46 4.03 -26.80
CA SER A 70 25.72 4.50 -27.30
C SER A 70 26.81 3.44 -27.11
N MET A 71 27.57 3.15 -28.15
CA MET A 71 28.70 2.23 -28.08
C MET A 71 29.85 2.76 -27.19
N ASP A 72 29.83 4.04 -26.84
CA ASP A 72 30.79 4.67 -25.91
C ASP A 72 30.46 4.45 -24.45
N TYR A 73 29.28 3.88 -24.13
CA TYR A 73 28.93 3.59 -22.74
C TYR A 73 29.89 2.57 -22.15
N GLN A 74 30.37 2.90 -20.94
CA GLN A 74 31.25 2.00 -20.19
C GLN A 74 30.43 0.92 -19.47
N TRP A 75 30.94 -0.31 -19.45
CA TRP A 75 30.29 -1.44 -18.77
C TRP A 75 29.91 -1.15 -17.32
N GLY A 76 30.83 -0.50 -16.57
CA GLY A 76 30.55 -0.12 -15.19
C GLY A 76 29.45 0.91 -15.05
N SER A 77 29.29 1.82 -16.00
CA SER A 77 28.18 2.80 -15.96
C SER A 77 26.83 2.15 -16.26
N LEU A 78 26.79 1.12 -17.10
CA LEU A 78 25.55 0.38 -17.37
C LEU A 78 25.06 -0.39 -16.15
N SER A 79 25.96 -0.98 -15.37
CA SER A 79 25.59 -1.65 -14.11
C SER A 79 24.99 -0.67 -13.10
N VAL A 80 25.46 0.59 -13.10
CA VAL A 80 24.95 1.65 -12.23
C VAL A 80 23.65 2.28 -12.76
N PHE A 81 23.62 2.66 -14.04
CA PHE A 81 22.47 3.38 -14.63
C PHE A 81 21.28 2.49 -14.90
N TYR A 82 21.53 1.24 -15.28
CA TYR A 82 20.48 0.29 -15.63
C TYR A 82 20.30 -0.82 -14.59
N ASN A 83 21.06 -0.78 -13.48
CA ASN A 83 21.10 -1.84 -12.46
C ASN A 83 21.27 -3.23 -13.12
N LEU A 84 22.17 -3.29 -14.09
CA LEU A 84 22.37 -4.45 -14.94
C LEU A 84 23.00 -5.59 -14.14
N ASP A 85 22.36 -6.76 -14.17
CA ASP A 85 23.02 -7.99 -13.75
C ASP A 85 24.09 -8.36 -14.79
N SER A 86 25.36 -8.14 -14.42
CA SER A 86 26.50 -8.38 -15.29
C SER A 86 26.61 -9.83 -15.76
N GLU A 87 26.27 -10.79 -14.91
CA GLU A 87 26.37 -12.22 -15.26
C GLU A 87 25.28 -12.60 -16.26
N LYS A 88 24.07 -12.10 -16.05
CA LYS A 88 22.97 -12.29 -16.99
C LYS A 88 23.27 -11.63 -18.35
N ALA A 89 23.77 -10.39 -18.32
CA ALA A 89 24.12 -9.69 -19.56
C ALA A 89 25.22 -10.38 -20.34
N LYS A 90 26.25 -10.94 -19.68
CA LYS A 90 27.26 -11.76 -20.32
C LYS A 90 26.65 -12.98 -21.01
N ALA A 91 25.78 -13.72 -20.30
CA ALA A 91 25.10 -14.89 -20.81
C ALA A 91 24.25 -14.58 -22.04
N ASP A 92 23.44 -13.50 -22.00
CA ASP A 92 22.55 -13.08 -23.08
C ASP A 92 23.31 -12.60 -24.32
N LEU A 93 24.45 -11.95 -24.11
CA LEU A 93 25.33 -11.51 -25.20
C LEU A 93 26.22 -12.62 -25.76
N GLY A 94 26.35 -13.77 -25.08
CA GLY A 94 27.20 -14.88 -25.45
C GLY A 94 28.66 -14.70 -25.01
N ILE A 95 28.91 -13.89 -24.00
CA ILE A 95 30.22 -13.68 -23.39
C ILE A 95 30.47 -14.80 -22.36
N PRO A 96 31.69 -15.42 -22.34
CA PRO A 96 31.99 -16.44 -21.34
C PRO A 96 31.78 -15.97 -19.91
N ALA A 97 31.26 -16.83 -19.04
CA ALA A 97 30.94 -16.48 -17.66
C ALA A 97 32.18 -16.09 -16.85
N ASP A 98 33.33 -16.69 -17.15
CA ASP A 98 34.63 -16.42 -16.57
C ASP A 98 35.34 -15.18 -17.14
N ALA A 99 34.76 -14.56 -18.16
CA ALA A 99 35.32 -13.37 -18.78
C ALA A 99 35.38 -12.19 -17.84
N TYR A 100 36.56 -11.61 -17.66
CA TYR A 100 36.76 -10.42 -16.86
C TYR A 100 36.56 -9.14 -17.69
N ILE A 101 35.45 -8.44 -17.52
CA ILE A 101 35.17 -7.17 -18.17
C ILE A 101 35.48 -6.04 -17.17
N GLN A 102 36.45 -5.20 -17.52
CA GLN A 102 36.75 -4.01 -16.69
C GLN A 102 35.61 -2.99 -16.78
N SER A 103 35.28 -2.37 -15.67
CA SER A 103 34.19 -1.37 -15.58
C SER A 103 34.35 -0.21 -16.58
N ARG A 104 35.57 0.14 -16.97
CA ARG A 104 35.88 1.19 -17.95
C ARG A 104 35.84 0.77 -19.40
N TRP A 105 35.63 -0.54 -19.69
CA TRP A 105 35.52 -0.96 -21.07
C TRP A 105 34.23 -0.42 -21.69
N THR A 106 34.37 0.13 -22.93
CA THR A 106 33.21 0.59 -23.67
C THR A 106 32.51 -0.58 -24.36
N LEU A 107 31.23 -0.40 -24.69
CA LEU A 107 30.48 -1.41 -25.45
C LEU A 107 31.15 -1.70 -26.80
N ALA A 108 31.72 -0.68 -27.47
CA ALA A 108 32.49 -0.87 -28.71
C ALA A 108 33.70 -1.79 -28.51
N ARG A 109 34.42 -1.66 -27.39
CA ARG A 109 35.54 -2.55 -27.07
C ARG A 109 35.08 -3.97 -26.77
N ILE A 110 33.97 -4.13 -26.05
CA ILE A 110 33.37 -5.46 -25.75
C ILE A 110 32.93 -6.14 -27.06
N ALA A 111 32.28 -5.39 -27.96
CA ALA A 111 31.89 -5.87 -29.28
C ALA A 111 33.08 -6.46 -30.04
N LYS A 112 34.19 -5.73 -30.05
CA LYS A 112 35.43 -6.13 -30.75
C LYS A 112 36.14 -7.29 -30.07
N GLU A 113 36.23 -7.30 -28.75
CA GLU A 113 36.96 -8.32 -27.97
C GLU A 113 36.30 -9.70 -28.05
N TYR A 114 34.95 -9.72 -28.05
CA TYR A 114 34.16 -10.95 -28.05
C TYR A 114 33.48 -11.25 -29.41
N ASP A 115 33.88 -10.53 -30.46
CA ASP A 115 33.33 -10.68 -31.83
C ASP A 115 31.80 -10.65 -31.89
N ILE A 116 31.20 -9.70 -31.12
CA ILE A 116 29.75 -9.52 -31.05
C ILE A 116 29.34 -8.41 -32.02
N PRO A 117 28.36 -8.63 -32.91
CA PRO A 117 27.85 -7.58 -33.78
C PRO A 117 27.38 -6.36 -32.97
N GLU A 118 27.82 -5.16 -33.33
CA GLU A 118 27.43 -3.93 -32.65
C GLU A 118 25.90 -3.76 -32.54
N GLN A 119 25.21 -4.15 -33.63
CA GLN A 119 23.74 -4.10 -33.65
C GLN A 119 23.12 -4.99 -32.55
N LYS A 120 23.66 -6.19 -32.30
CA LYS A 120 23.19 -7.07 -31.24
C LYS A 120 23.34 -6.42 -29.85
N ILE A 121 24.43 -5.70 -29.61
CA ILE A 121 24.66 -4.98 -28.37
C ILE A 121 23.68 -3.81 -28.25
N LYS A 122 23.50 -3.01 -29.31
CA LYS A 122 22.52 -1.92 -29.32
C LYS A 122 21.13 -2.42 -29.05
N ASP A 123 20.67 -3.44 -29.76
CA ASP A 123 19.32 -4.03 -29.59
C ASP A 123 19.10 -4.56 -28.17
N TYR A 124 20.14 -5.10 -27.55
CA TYR A 124 20.07 -5.58 -26.16
C TYR A 124 19.89 -4.44 -25.16
N PHE A 125 20.63 -3.35 -25.29
CA PHE A 125 20.62 -2.26 -24.31
C PHE A 125 19.59 -1.16 -24.58
N THR A 126 19.11 -0.98 -25.81
CA THR A 126 18.14 0.06 -26.17
C THR A 126 16.88 0.03 -25.30
N PRO A 127 16.25 -1.13 -25.01
CA PRO A 127 15.08 -1.17 -24.13
C PRO A 127 15.36 -0.65 -22.73
N TYR A 128 16.58 -0.77 -22.23
CA TYR A 128 16.95 -0.27 -20.90
C TYR A 128 16.96 1.26 -20.81
N SER A 129 17.04 1.99 -21.93
CA SER A 129 16.97 3.46 -21.93
C SER A 129 15.67 3.98 -21.31
N VAL A 130 14.55 3.26 -21.52
CA VAL A 130 13.20 3.63 -21.08
C VAL A 130 12.62 2.61 -20.11
N TYR A 131 12.87 1.32 -20.29
CA TYR A 131 12.22 0.24 -19.54
C TYR A 131 13.11 -0.39 -18.45
N SER A 132 14.30 0.15 -18.17
CA SER A 132 15.21 -0.51 -17.22
C SER A 132 14.56 -0.70 -15.84
N GLY A 133 13.80 0.28 -15.35
CA GLY A 133 13.08 0.17 -14.09
C GLY A 133 12.11 -1.01 -14.03
N TRP A 134 11.38 -1.23 -15.12
CA TRP A 134 10.42 -2.34 -15.26
C TRP A 134 11.12 -3.68 -15.43
N ILE A 135 12.13 -3.74 -16.32
CA ILE A 135 12.91 -4.96 -16.58
C ILE A 135 13.58 -5.41 -15.28
N VAL A 136 14.32 -4.51 -14.63
CA VAL A 136 15.05 -4.82 -13.40
C VAL A 136 14.11 -5.25 -12.28
N LEU A 137 13.04 -4.49 -12.03
CA LEU A 137 12.12 -4.80 -10.94
C LEU A 137 11.50 -6.19 -11.10
N PHE A 138 10.98 -6.51 -12.29
CA PHE A 138 10.28 -7.78 -12.51
C PHE A 138 11.20 -8.98 -12.71
N THR A 139 12.47 -8.76 -13.06
CA THR A 139 13.48 -9.81 -13.15
C THR A 139 14.24 -10.02 -11.84
N ASP A 140 14.14 -9.11 -10.87
CA ASP A 140 14.71 -9.31 -9.54
C ASP A 140 14.03 -10.50 -8.84
N ASN A 141 14.81 -11.50 -8.49
CA ASN A 141 14.34 -12.71 -7.80
C ASN A 141 13.75 -12.42 -6.41
N LYS A 142 14.00 -11.23 -5.84
CA LYS A 142 13.47 -10.80 -4.53
C LYS A 142 12.10 -10.14 -4.65
N PHE A 143 11.72 -9.61 -5.83
CA PHE A 143 10.50 -8.83 -6.00
C PHE A 143 9.23 -9.64 -5.72
N TRP A 144 9.06 -10.78 -6.38
CA TRP A 144 7.86 -11.60 -6.21
C TRP A 144 7.69 -12.17 -4.80
N PRO A 145 8.76 -12.69 -4.16
CA PRO A 145 8.69 -13.06 -2.75
C PRO A 145 8.36 -11.91 -1.81
N ALA A 146 8.92 -10.72 -2.04
CA ALA A 146 8.63 -9.52 -1.23
C ALA A 146 7.17 -9.07 -1.39
N LEU A 147 6.65 -9.05 -2.62
CA LEU A 147 5.24 -8.76 -2.90
C LEU A 147 4.31 -9.76 -2.20
N PHE A 148 4.62 -11.06 -2.32
CA PHE A 148 3.83 -12.10 -1.65
C PHE A 148 3.84 -11.95 -0.13
N ARG A 149 5.00 -11.65 0.48
CA ARG A 149 5.09 -11.39 1.94
C ARG A 149 4.27 -10.15 2.34
N THR A 150 4.29 -9.09 1.54
CA THR A 150 3.47 -7.91 1.79
C THR A 150 1.98 -8.29 1.80
N ILE A 151 1.52 -9.03 0.79
CA ILE A 151 0.14 -9.51 0.71
C ILE A 151 -0.20 -10.39 1.92
N LEU A 152 0.68 -11.32 2.28
CA LEU A 152 0.48 -12.25 3.39
C LEU A 152 0.38 -11.50 4.72
N ILE A 153 1.35 -10.65 5.04
CA ILE A 153 1.39 -9.87 6.29
C ILE A 153 0.18 -8.95 6.37
N THR A 154 -0.11 -8.20 5.32
CA THR A 154 -1.28 -7.29 5.27
C THR A 154 -2.59 -8.06 5.42
N GLY A 155 -2.76 -9.16 4.70
CA GLY A 155 -3.96 -9.99 4.76
C GLY A 155 -4.19 -10.61 6.14
N LEU A 156 -3.16 -11.21 6.72
CA LEU A 156 -3.23 -11.79 8.07
C LEU A 156 -3.47 -10.73 9.14
N SER A 157 -2.81 -9.57 9.02
CA SER A 157 -3.00 -8.44 9.92
C SER A 157 -4.43 -7.88 9.86
N LEU A 158 -4.98 -7.68 8.65
CA LEU A 158 -6.36 -7.24 8.46
C LEU A 158 -7.37 -8.25 9.02
N PHE A 159 -7.16 -9.52 8.74
CA PHE A 159 -8.02 -10.59 9.23
C PHE A 159 -8.01 -10.63 10.76
N GLY A 160 -6.83 -10.69 11.36
CA GLY A 160 -6.69 -10.73 12.82
C GLY A 160 -7.21 -9.45 13.50
N LEU A 161 -6.95 -8.28 12.90
CA LEU A 161 -7.46 -7.00 13.39
C LEU A 161 -9.00 -6.96 13.38
N ASN A 162 -9.63 -7.41 12.29
CA ASN A 162 -11.09 -7.49 12.22
C ASN A 162 -11.64 -8.44 13.28
N ILE A 163 -11.10 -9.65 13.39
CA ILE A 163 -11.57 -10.63 14.41
C ILE A 163 -11.46 -10.05 15.80
N LEU A 164 -10.29 -9.53 16.20
CA LEU A 164 -10.09 -9.00 17.53
C LEU A 164 -11.00 -7.80 17.80
N SER A 165 -11.13 -6.90 16.81
CA SER A 165 -11.99 -5.71 16.95
C SER A 165 -13.48 -6.06 17.00
N ILE A 166 -13.94 -7.08 16.27
CA ILE A 166 -15.32 -7.57 16.34
C ILE A 166 -15.59 -8.17 17.72
N MET A 167 -14.69 -9.02 18.22
CA MET A 167 -14.85 -9.65 19.54
C MET A 167 -14.86 -8.59 20.67
N THR A 168 -13.92 -7.65 20.63
CA THR A 168 -13.88 -6.55 21.63
C THR A 168 -15.07 -5.63 21.48
N GLY A 169 -15.48 -5.28 20.26
CA GLY A 169 -16.65 -4.45 19.99
C GLY A 169 -17.96 -5.10 20.46
N PHE A 170 -18.11 -6.40 20.23
CA PHE A 170 -19.27 -7.16 20.72
C PHE A 170 -19.31 -7.21 22.26
N GLY A 171 -18.17 -7.52 22.90
CA GLY A 171 -18.08 -7.52 24.35
C GLY A 171 -18.39 -6.14 24.97
N LEU A 172 -17.83 -5.06 24.38
CA LEU A 172 -18.08 -3.69 24.85
C LEU A 172 -19.51 -3.22 24.63
N ALA A 173 -20.16 -3.60 23.54
CA ALA A 173 -21.55 -3.23 23.27
C ALA A 173 -22.52 -3.79 24.31
N GLY A 174 -22.18 -4.92 24.97
CA GLY A 174 -22.95 -5.51 26.05
C GLY A 174 -22.73 -4.85 27.45
N LEU A 175 -21.73 -3.98 27.60
CA LEU A 175 -21.44 -3.32 28.89
C LEU A 175 -22.34 -2.12 29.17
N ARG A 176 -22.41 -1.75 30.43
CA ARG A 176 -23.03 -0.48 30.85
C ARG A 176 -22.22 0.68 30.23
N ARG A 177 -22.89 1.74 29.82
CA ARG A 177 -22.27 2.91 29.16
C ARG A 177 -21.07 3.47 29.93
N ARG A 178 -21.07 3.46 31.25
CA ARG A 178 -19.96 3.94 32.10
C ARG A 178 -18.72 3.06 31.92
N ASP A 179 -18.87 1.74 31.97
CA ASP A 179 -17.78 0.77 31.88
C ASP A 179 -17.25 0.71 30.45
N GLN A 180 -18.16 0.77 29.47
CA GLN A 180 -17.81 0.89 28.03
C GLN A 180 -16.94 2.13 27.79
N MET A 181 -17.32 3.31 28.30
CA MET A 181 -16.54 4.54 28.14
C MET A 181 -15.17 4.46 28.82
N PHE A 182 -15.09 3.83 30.00
CA PHE A 182 -13.83 3.65 30.71
C PHE A 182 -12.84 2.81 29.87
N VAL A 183 -13.25 1.64 29.42
CA VAL A 183 -12.42 0.76 28.58
C VAL A 183 -12.04 1.48 27.28
N PHE A 184 -13.00 2.21 26.69
CA PHE A 184 -12.77 2.96 25.46
C PHE A 184 -11.71 4.05 25.63
N ASN A 185 -11.74 4.79 26.75
CA ASN A 185 -10.72 5.79 27.05
C ASN A 185 -9.32 5.17 27.23
N LEU A 186 -9.23 3.96 27.79
CA LEU A 186 -7.95 3.23 27.86
C LEU A 186 -7.40 2.88 26.47
N TYR A 187 -8.27 2.47 25.54
CA TYR A 187 -7.87 2.25 24.15
C TYR A 187 -7.40 3.54 23.48
N LEU A 188 -8.11 4.65 23.67
CA LEU A 188 -7.70 5.96 23.12
C LEU A 188 -6.36 6.42 23.71
N LEU A 189 -6.12 6.19 25.00
CA LEU A 189 -4.86 6.54 25.65
C LEU A 189 -3.68 5.80 24.97
N SER A 190 -3.88 4.55 24.57
CA SER A 190 -2.85 3.78 23.86
C SER A 190 -2.51 4.36 22.49
N ALA A 191 -3.45 5.04 21.84
CA ALA A 191 -3.24 5.66 20.53
C ALA A 191 -2.47 6.99 20.60
N VAL A 192 -2.39 7.61 21.77
CA VAL A 192 -1.64 8.88 21.96
C VAL A 192 -0.12 8.64 22.00
N VAL A 193 0.31 7.43 22.37
CA VAL A 193 1.75 7.12 22.46
C VAL A 193 2.34 6.99 21.06
N PRO A 194 3.31 7.85 20.68
CA PRO A 194 3.93 7.77 19.35
C PRO A 194 4.66 6.44 19.15
N LEU A 195 4.40 5.78 18.01
CA LEU A 195 5.01 4.49 17.69
C LEU A 195 6.55 4.52 17.81
N MET A 196 7.18 5.61 17.40
CA MET A 196 8.64 5.76 17.44
C MET A 196 9.21 5.68 18.86
N MET A 197 8.48 6.14 19.87
CA MET A 197 8.93 6.08 21.27
C MET A 197 8.94 4.66 21.83
N ILE A 198 8.02 3.82 21.39
CA ILE A 198 7.90 2.43 21.87
C ILE A 198 8.63 1.44 20.99
N LEU A 199 9.17 1.86 19.84
CA LEU A 199 9.76 0.98 18.84
C LEU A 199 10.93 0.16 19.40
N LEU A 200 11.87 0.82 20.08
CA LEU A 200 13.04 0.14 20.65
C LEU A 200 12.68 -0.81 21.80
N PRO A 201 11.93 -0.40 22.84
CA PRO A 201 11.46 -1.33 23.87
C PRO A 201 10.65 -2.50 23.29
N GLN A 202 9.78 -2.22 22.33
CA GLN A 202 8.98 -3.25 21.65
C GLN A 202 9.89 -4.25 20.91
N TYR A 203 10.90 -3.76 20.19
CA TYR A 203 11.88 -4.62 19.51
C TYR A 203 12.60 -5.54 20.50
N MET A 204 13.08 -5.01 21.62
CA MET A 204 13.77 -5.80 22.64
C MET A 204 12.89 -6.92 23.21
N ILE A 205 11.63 -6.61 23.53
CA ILE A 205 10.67 -7.59 24.05
C ILE A 205 10.38 -8.67 23.00
N VAL A 206 10.13 -8.26 21.76
CA VAL A 206 9.84 -9.20 20.66
C VAL A 206 11.05 -10.10 20.40
N GLN A 207 12.25 -9.55 20.32
CA GLN A 207 13.45 -10.37 20.13
C GLN A 207 13.68 -11.34 21.28
N TRP A 208 13.44 -10.91 22.52
CA TRP A 208 13.52 -11.81 23.69
C TRP A 208 12.51 -12.97 23.55
N LEU A 209 11.25 -12.68 23.19
CA LEU A 209 10.24 -13.72 22.97
C LEU A 209 10.59 -14.66 21.81
N LEU A 210 11.09 -14.12 20.70
CA LEU A 210 11.48 -14.91 19.53
C LEU A 210 12.66 -15.84 19.84
N ASN A 211 13.61 -15.39 20.66
CA ASN A 211 14.76 -16.20 21.09
C ASN A 211 14.35 -17.39 21.97
N LEU A 212 13.15 -17.40 22.55
CA LEU A 212 12.61 -18.56 23.27
C LEU A 212 12.15 -19.68 22.32
N ILE A 213 11.98 -19.38 21.02
CA ILE A 213 11.54 -20.37 20.03
C ILE A 213 12.72 -21.22 19.59
N PRO A 214 12.67 -22.57 19.78
CA PRO A 214 13.73 -23.46 19.32
C PRO A 214 13.99 -23.30 17.80
N GLY A 215 15.25 -23.10 17.42
CA GLY A 215 15.65 -22.94 16.02
C GLY A 215 15.55 -21.52 15.46
N TYR A 216 15.04 -20.54 16.22
CA TYR A 216 15.01 -19.14 15.79
C TYR A 216 16.40 -18.54 15.54
N GLY A 217 17.40 -18.94 16.32
CA GLY A 217 18.80 -18.48 16.20
C GLY A 217 19.48 -18.86 14.88
N VAL A 218 18.93 -19.83 14.13
CA VAL A 218 19.50 -20.26 12.84
C VAL A 218 19.10 -19.28 11.74
N SER A 219 20.07 -18.53 11.23
CA SER A 219 19.83 -17.55 10.14
C SER A 219 19.31 -18.27 8.88
N GLY A 220 18.31 -17.65 8.23
CA GLY A 220 17.68 -18.18 7.00
C GLY A 220 16.78 -19.39 7.22
N SER A 221 16.60 -19.88 8.46
CA SER A 221 15.69 -21.00 8.73
C SER A 221 14.23 -20.63 8.49
N THR A 222 13.41 -21.60 8.10
CA THR A 222 11.96 -21.41 7.95
C THR A 222 11.33 -20.98 9.27
N ILE A 223 11.79 -21.53 10.40
CA ILE A 223 11.29 -21.17 11.75
C ILE A 223 11.53 -19.69 12.01
N ARG A 224 12.73 -19.18 11.74
CA ARG A 224 13.07 -17.76 11.90
C ARG A 224 12.15 -16.89 11.05
N ASN A 225 12.03 -17.18 9.76
CA ASN A 225 11.22 -16.39 8.83
C ASN A 225 9.74 -16.36 9.22
N VAL A 226 9.15 -17.50 9.56
CA VAL A 226 7.75 -17.59 9.99
C VAL A 226 7.52 -16.84 11.30
N SER A 227 8.44 -16.99 12.27
CA SER A 227 8.35 -16.32 13.57
C SER A 227 8.44 -14.80 13.45
N GLN A 228 9.30 -14.28 12.57
CA GLN A 228 9.41 -12.85 12.28
C GLN A 228 8.13 -12.30 11.63
N ILE A 229 7.58 -13.01 10.66
CA ILE A 229 6.29 -12.64 10.02
C ILE A 229 5.16 -12.64 11.06
N ALA A 230 5.07 -13.69 11.88
CA ALA A 230 4.06 -13.79 12.93
C ALA A 230 4.17 -12.63 13.94
N ALA A 231 5.39 -12.25 14.33
CA ALA A 231 5.62 -11.11 15.21
C ALA A 231 5.07 -9.82 14.61
N ILE A 232 5.35 -9.52 13.33
CA ILE A 232 4.83 -8.32 12.66
C ILE A 232 3.30 -8.35 12.61
N VAL A 233 2.70 -9.49 12.27
CA VAL A 233 1.23 -9.64 12.23
C VAL A 233 0.63 -9.36 13.61
N VAL A 234 1.18 -9.94 14.69
CA VAL A 234 0.70 -9.71 16.06
C VAL A 234 0.85 -8.23 16.45
N LEU A 235 1.95 -7.59 16.09
CA LEU A 235 2.16 -6.17 16.34
C LEU A 235 1.16 -5.27 15.61
N ASN A 236 0.78 -5.63 14.39
CA ASN A 236 -0.21 -4.91 13.60
C ASN A 236 -1.65 -5.07 14.16
N ILE A 237 -1.97 -6.22 14.74
CA ILE A 237 -3.30 -6.51 15.30
C ILE A 237 -3.54 -5.76 16.61
N LYS A 238 -2.49 -5.49 17.42
CA LYS A 238 -2.64 -4.86 18.75
C LYS A 238 -3.28 -3.47 18.73
N GLY A 239 -3.22 -2.76 17.62
CA GLY A 239 -3.71 -1.37 17.49
C GLY A 239 -5.20 -1.23 17.23
N GLY A 240 -6.04 -2.20 17.62
CA GLY A 240 -7.46 -2.30 17.29
C GLY A 240 -8.41 -1.22 17.84
N ALA A 241 -7.93 -0.08 18.38
CA ALA A 241 -8.79 0.98 18.95
C ALA A 241 -9.83 1.48 17.94
N LEU A 242 -9.43 1.81 16.71
CA LEU A 242 -10.33 2.26 15.64
C LEU A 242 -11.37 1.18 15.29
N GLY A 243 -10.92 -0.07 15.12
CA GLY A 243 -11.81 -1.18 14.83
C GLY A 243 -12.79 -1.43 15.97
N THR A 244 -12.32 -1.48 17.22
CA THR A 244 -13.15 -1.61 18.41
C THR A 244 -14.23 -0.51 18.46
N MET A 245 -13.87 0.75 18.15
CA MET A 245 -14.78 1.87 18.07
C MET A 245 -15.88 1.67 17.03
N ILE A 246 -15.47 1.34 15.80
CA ILE A 246 -16.41 1.13 14.69
C ILE A 246 -17.38 0.01 14.99
N TYR A 247 -16.88 -1.15 15.47
CA TYR A 247 -17.74 -2.29 15.76
C TYR A 247 -18.63 -2.07 16.98
N THR A 248 -18.11 -1.49 18.07
CA THR A 248 -18.93 -1.16 19.24
C THR A 248 -20.07 -0.22 18.85
N GLY A 249 -19.75 0.84 18.09
CA GLY A 249 -20.76 1.81 17.63
C GLY A 249 -21.84 1.16 16.76
N PHE A 250 -21.43 0.29 15.81
CA PHE A 250 -22.38 -0.39 14.94
C PHE A 250 -23.23 -1.41 15.69
N ILE A 251 -22.62 -2.28 16.50
CA ILE A 251 -23.32 -3.32 17.26
C ILE A 251 -24.32 -2.71 18.23
N SER A 252 -23.98 -1.57 18.85
CA SER A 252 -24.92 -0.83 19.73
C SER A 252 -26.15 -0.29 19.00
N THR A 253 -26.18 -0.29 17.67
CA THR A 253 -27.35 0.12 16.89
C THR A 253 -28.26 -1.04 16.50
N ILE A 254 -27.84 -2.28 16.74
CA ILE A 254 -28.67 -3.47 16.52
C ILE A 254 -29.81 -3.45 17.53
N PRO A 255 -31.08 -3.61 17.08
CA PRO A 255 -32.22 -3.63 17.99
C PRO A 255 -32.07 -4.73 19.05
N LYS A 256 -32.34 -4.39 20.31
CA LYS A 256 -32.22 -5.32 21.44
C LYS A 256 -33.24 -6.46 21.34
N GLU A 257 -34.36 -6.20 20.71
CA GLU A 257 -35.46 -7.15 20.48
C GLU A 257 -34.97 -8.40 19.72
N LEU A 258 -33.94 -8.25 18.83
CA LEU A 258 -33.34 -9.40 18.15
C LEU A 258 -32.55 -10.32 19.10
N GLY A 259 -31.93 -9.73 20.13
CA GLY A 259 -31.25 -10.50 21.17
C GLY A 259 -32.26 -11.19 22.12
N GLU A 260 -33.30 -10.48 22.53
CA GLU A 260 -34.38 -10.99 23.39
C GLU A 260 -35.14 -12.12 22.69
N ALA A 261 -35.46 -11.99 21.38
CA ALA A 261 -36.10 -13.04 20.60
C ALA A 261 -35.18 -14.28 20.50
N ALA A 262 -33.89 -14.11 20.24
CA ALA A 262 -32.94 -15.22 20.20
C ALA A 262 -32.83 -15.95 21.56
N GLU A 263 -32.91 -15.20 22.68
CA GLU A 263 -32.90 -15.78 24.03
C GLU A 263 -34.19 -16.60 24.29
N ILE A 264 -35.35 -16.09 23.87
CA ILE A 264 -36.65 -16.81 23.96
C ILE A 264 -36.58 -18.10 23.12
N ASP A 265 -35.94 -18.08 21.94
CA ASP A 265 -35.73 -19.25 21.09
C ASP A 265 -34.67 -20.21 21.66
N GLY A 266 -34.07 -19.93 22.81
CA GLY A 266 -33.05 -20.75 23.48
C GLY A 266 -31.66 -20.69 22.80
N ALA A 267 -31.39 -19.67 21.99
CA ALA A 267 -30.08 -19.51 21.36
C ALA A 267 -29.01 -19.10 22.39
N SER A 268 -27.85 -19.74 22.35
CA SER A 268 -26.68 -19.30 23.10
C SER A 268 -26.11 -17.97 22.56
N ILE A 269 -25.35 -17.24 23.39
CA ILE A 269 -24.67 -16.00 22.97
C ILE A 269 -23.83 -16.21 21.71
N LEU A 270 -23.16 -17.36 21.57
CA LEU A 270 -22.36 -17.67 20.38
C LEU A 270 -23.24 -17.89 19.12
N GLN A 271 -24.42 -18.51 19.29
CA GLN A 271 -25.38 -18.66 18.20
C GLN A 271 -25.97 -17.31 17.78
N TYR A 272 -26.36 -16.46 18.73
CA TYR A 272 -26.78 -15.07 18.47
C TYR A 272 -25.69 -14.29 17.72
N PHE A 273 -24.45 -14.33 18.22
CA PHE A 273 -23.33 -13.67 17.56
C PHE A 273 -23.12 -14.16 16.12
N ARG A 274 -23.05 -15.48 15.92
CA ARG A 274 -22.72 -16.08 14.62
C ARG A 274 -23.83 -15.92 13.57
N HIS A 275 -25.09 -16.04 13.98
CA HIS A 275 -26.22 -16.09 13.03
C HIS A 275 -26.93 -14.74 12.86
N ILE A 276 -26.84 -13.84 13.83
CA ILE A 276 -27.52 -12.54 13.77
C ILE A 276 -26.50 -11.40 13.66
N VAL A 277 -25.56 -11.27 14.62
CA VAL A 277 -24.65 -10.14 14.67
C VAL A 277 -23.65 -10.18 13.51
N LEU A 278 -22.90 -11.27 13.34
CA LEU A 278 -21.81 -11.37 12.35
C LEU A 278 -22.25 -11.12 10.91
N PRO A 279 -23.42 -11.62 10.42
CA PRO A 279 -23.89 -11.30 9.09
C PRO A 279 -24.21 -9.81 8.85
N LEU A 280 -24.58 -9.07 9.90
CA LEU A 280 -24.85 -7.64 9.84
C LEU A 280 -23.56 -6.80 9.76
N LEU A 281 -22.41 -7.37 10.17
CA LEU A 281 -21.13 -6.66 10.20
C LEU A 281 -20.44 -6.50 8.85
N LYS A 282 -21.03 -6.91 7.73
CA LYS A 282 -20.42 -6.79 6.39
C LYS A 282 -19.98 -5.35 6.06
N VAL A 283 -20.83 -4.37 6.39
CA VAL A 283 -20.54 -2.96 6.14
C VAL A 283 -19.40 -2.43 7.02
N PRO A 284 -19.42 -2.59 8.37
CA PRO A 284 -18.31 -2.15 9.20
C PRO A 284 -17.00 -2.91 8.92
N ILE A 285 -17.03 -4.20 8.52
CA ILE A 285 -15.85 -4.94 8.09
C ILE A 285 -15.22 -4.26 6.88
N ALA A 286 -16.00 -3.96 5.85
CA ALA A 286 -15.51 -3.27 4.66
C ALA A 286 -14.97 -1.87 5.00
N THR A 287 -15.68 -1.13 5.86
CA THR A 287 -15.28 0.21 6.30
C THR A 287 -13.92 0.18 7.00
N LEU A 288 -13.75 -0.68 8.01
CA LEU A 288 -12.48 -0.81 8.71
C LEU A 288 -11.36 -1.27 7.77
N THR A 289 -11.64 -2.25 6.91
CA THR A 289 -10.68 -2.76 5.94
C THR A 289 -10.15 -1.65 5.03
N VAL A 290 -11.04 -0.85 4.42
CA VAL A 290 -10.61 0.25 3.54
C VAL A 290 -9.85 1.35 4.30
N MET A 291 -10.21 1.63 5.53
CA MET A 291 -9.54 2.66 6.34
C MET A 291 -8.14 2.23 6.79
N VAL A 292 -7.93 0.96 7.12
CA VAL A 292 -6.68 0.47 7.72
C VAL A 292 -5.74 -0.14 6.67
N LEU A 293 -6.27 -0.66 5.57
CA LEU A 293 -5.48 -1.30 4.51
C LEU A 293 -4.29 -0.46 4.03
N PRO A 294 -4.43 0.86 3.73
CA PRO A 294 -3.30 1.66 3.25
C PRO A 294 -2.15 1.72 4.26
N SER A 295 -2.44 1.81 5.56
CA SER A 295 -1.42 1.86 6.61
C SER A 295 -0.70 0.52 6.79
N LEU A 296 -1.42 -0.59 6.71
CA LEU A 296 -0.81 -1.93 6.80
C LEU A 296 -0.03 -2.31 5.54
N TRP A 297 -0.53 -1.91 4.36
CA TRP A 297 0.15 -2.16 3.08
C TRP A 297 1.45 -1.38 2.97
N ASN A 298 1.44 -0.11 3.41
CA ASN A 298 2.58 0.79 3.38
C ASN A 298 3.44 0.70 4.66
N GLU A 299 3.24 -0.33 5.47
CA GLU A 299 4.03 -0.54 6.67
C GLU A 299 5.49 -0.84 6.28
N PHE A 300 6.41 0.03 6.72
CA PHE A 300 7.83 -0.02 6.39
C PHE A 300 8.70 -0.44 7.58
N MET A 301 8.45 0.18 8.74
CA MET A 301 9.35 0.06 9.90
C MET A 301 9.39 -1.34 10.50
N GLY A 302 8.24 -2.00 10.65
CA GLY A 302 8.19 -3.35 11.17
C GLY A 302 8.98 -4.33 10.29
N PRO A 303 8.65 -4.46 8.99
CA PRO A 303 9.44 -5.29 8.09
C PRO A 303 10.92 -4.93 8.02
N TYR A 304 11.27 -3.64 8.02
CA TYR A 304 12.65 -3.18 7.97
C TYR A 304 13.47 -3.59 9.20
N ILE A 305 12.84 -3.62 10.39
CA ILE A 305 13.53 -3.91 11.66
C ILE A 305 13.50 -5.40 11.99
N TYR A 306 12.41 -6.10 11.69
CA TYR A 306 12.22 -7.49 12.15
C TYR A 306 12.58 -8.54 11.11
N LEU A 307 12.53 -8.22 9.79
CA LEU A 307 12.86 -9.18 8.74
C LEU A 307 14.32 -9.10 8.32
N ASP A 308 14.87 -10.25 7.96
CA ASP A 308 16.20 -10.30 7.35
C ASP A 308 16.17 -9.66 5.95
N ALA A 309 17.26 -9.01 5.54
CA ALA A 309 17.36 -8.26 4.27
C ALA A 309 16.96 -9.05 3.01
N ASN A 310 17.20 -10.38 3.03
CA ASN A 310 16.81 -11.27 1.91
C ASN A 310 15.35 -11.72 1.98
N ASN A 311 14.66 -11.49 3.10
CA ASN A 311 13.28 -11.91 3.35
C ASN A 311 12.32 -10.73 3.59
N THR A 312 12.67 -9.54 3.12
CA THR A 312 11.93 -8.31 3.35
C THR A 312 10.60 -8.23 2.60
N THR A 313 9.79 -7.21 2.89
CA THR A 313 8.56 -6.86 2.16
C THR A 313 8.84 -5.87 1.04
N LEU A 314 7.80 -5.53 0.27
CA LEU A 314 7.91 -4.73 -0.94
C LEU A 314 8.53 -3.35 -0.72
N LEU A 315 8.07 -2.58 0.29
CA LEU A 315 8.56 -1.22 0.51
C LEU A 315 10.03 -1.15 0.94
N PRO A 316 10.52 -1.94 1.92
CA PRO A 316 11.96 -1.98 2.21
C PRO A 316 12.80 -2.49 1.02
N LEU A 317 12.26 -3.40 0.19
CA LEU A 317 12.93 -3.80 -1.04
C LEU A 317 13.07 -2.62 -2.00
N ILE A 318 11.98 -1.88 -2.27
CA ILE A 318 12.02 -0.69 -3.12
C ILE A 318 13.00 0.34 -2.58
N GLN A 319 13.02 0.55 -1.26
CA GLN A 319 13.98 1.45 -0.60
C GLN A 319 15.43 1.01 -0.81
N SER A 320 15.70 -0.30 -0.91
CA SER A 320 17.06 -0.81 -1.11
C SER A 320 17.66 -0.43 -2.47
N TYR A 321 16.84 -0.09 -3.47
CA TYR A 321 17.31 0.44 -4.75
C TYR A 321 17.77 1.90 -4.66
N THR A 322 17.47 2.61 -3.56
CA THR A 322 18.00 3.93 -3.24
C THR A 322 19.18 3.78 -2.28
N GLY A 323 20.34 3.42 -2.84
CA GLY A 323 21.57 3.24 -2.05
C GLY A 323 22.26 4.59 -1.70
N THR A 324 23.19 4.53 -0.76
CA THR A 324 23.95 5.72 -0.31
C THR A 324 24.85 6.29 -1.40
N TYR A 325 25.36 5.45 -2.30
CA TYR A 325 26.33 5.83 -3.34
C TYR A 325 25.76 5.71 -4.77
N THR A 326 24.73 4.90 -4.96
CA THR A 326 24.12 4.69 -6.26
C THR A 326 22.61 4.59 -6.10
N THR A 327 21.88 5.55 -6.64
CA THR A 327 20.41 5.53 -6.61
C THR A 327 19.88 5.21 -7.98
N ASN A 328 19.20 4.08 -8.12
CA ASN A 328 18.43 3.78 -9.33
C ASN A 328 17.02 4.36 -9.20
N TYR A 329 16.88 5.63 -9.53
CA TYR A 329 15.61 6.35 -9.44
C TYR A 329 14.51 5.68 -10.26
N GLN A 330 14.84 5.17 -11.45
CA GLN A 330 13.83 4.56 -12.33
C GLN A 330 13.24 3.29 -11.72
N VAL A 331 14.07 2.39 -11.15
CA VAL A 331 13.57 1.19 -10.45
C VAL A 331 12.73 1.57 -9.23
N SER A 332 13.18 2.56 -8.46
CA SER A 332 12.45 3.03 -7.28
C SER A 332 11.08 3.61 -7.65
N TYR A 333 11.01 4.47 -8.67
CA TYR A 333 9.73 5.02 -9.14
C TYR A 333 8.81 3.94 -9.69
N THR A 334 9.35 2.99 -10.45
CA THR A 334 8.59 1.83 -10.93
C THR A 334 8.03 1.01 -9.78
N GLY A 335 8.87 0.71 -8.80
CA GLY A 335 8.47 -0.06 -7.61
C GLY A 335 7.35 0.63 -6.82
N ILE A 336 7.49 1.94 -6.56
CA ILE A 336 6.45 2.73 -5.88
C ILE A 336 5.17 2.74 -6.72
N PHE A 337 5.24 2.95 -8.04
CA PHE A 337 4.07 2.92 -8.91
C PHE A 337 3.36 1.56 -8.87
N VAL A 338 4.12 0.47 -9.01
CA VAL A 338 3.58 -0.89 -8.94
C VAL A 338 2.95 -1.18 -7.57
N SER A 339 3.52 -0.64 -6.48
CA SER A 339 2.97 -0.83 -5.12
C SER A 339 1.60 -0.18 -4.91
N ILE A 340 1.22 0.82 -5.71
CA ILE A 340 -0.10 1.46 -5.63
C ILE A 340 -1.19 0.60 -6.27
N ILE A 341 -0.87 -0.23 -7.26
CA ILE A 341 -1.85 -0.99 -8.04
C ILE A 341 -2.74 -1.90 -7.17
N PRO A 342 -2.20 -2.72 -6.25
CA PRO A 342 -3.04 -3.56 -5.39
C PRO A 342 -3.99 -2.75 -4.50
N LEU A 343 -3.58 -1.59 -4.00
CA LEU A 343 -4.45 -0.70 -3.22
C LEU A 343 -5.63 -0.19 -4.04
N ILE A 344 -5.39 0.22 -5.28
CA ILE A 344 -6.45 0.67 -6.21
C ILE A 344 -7.42 -0.48 -6.48
N ILE A 345 -6.92 -1.69 -6.74
CA ILE A 345 -7.76 -2.88 -6.99
C ILE A 345 -8.67 -3.14 -5.79
N ILE A 346 -8.09 -3.20 -4.58
CA ILE A 346 -8.85 -3.47 -3.36
C ILE A 346 -9.88 -2.37 -3.10
N TYR A 347 -9.52 -1.07 -3.30
CA TYR A 347 -10.46 0.03 -3.16
C TYR A 347 -11.64 -0.11 -4.13
N ILE A 348 -11.40 -0.46 -5.40
CA ILE A 348 -12.47 -0.66 -6.40
C ILE A 348 -13.40 -1.81 -5.99
N LEU A 349 -12.85 -2.90 -5.44
CA LEU A 349 -13.65 -4.04 -4.98
C LEU A 349 -14.54 -3.69 -3.79
N PHE A 350 -14.05 -2.89 -2.85
CA PHE A 350 -14.76 -2.59 -1.59
C PHE A 350 -15.53 -1.26 -1.61
N ARG A 351 -15.40 -0.42 -2.65
CA ARG A 351 -15.96 0.94 -2.71
C ARG A 351 -17.45 1.05 -2.39
N ASN A 352 -18.25 0.10 -2.86
CA ASN A 352 -19.71 0.16 -2.68
C ASN A 352 -20.10 -0.02 -1.20
N TRP A 353 -19.44 -0.94 -0.49
CA TRP A 353 -19.67 -1.15 0.94
C TRP A 353 -19.11 0.00 1.78
N PHE A 354 -17.99 0.58 1.38
CA PHE A 354 -17.44 1.76 2.02
C PHE A 354 -18.39 2.97 1.92
N ILE A 355 -18.94 3.24 0.75
CA ILE A 355 -19.91 4.33 0.54
C ILE A 355 -21.17 4.11 1.41
N GLN A 356 -21.69 2.89 1.47
CA GLN A 356 -22.84 2.54 2.33
C GLN A 356 -22.52 2.78 3.81
N GLY A 357 -21.33 2.38 4.26
CA GLY A 357 -20.88 2.60 5.63
C GLY A 357 -20.75 4.08 6.01
N ALA A 358 -20.14 4.87 5.12
CA ALA A 358 -19.99 6.30 5.31
C ALA A 358 -21.35 7.05 5.35
N MET A 359 -22.29 6.66 4.48
CA MET A 359 -23.64 7.25 4.43
C MET A 359 -24.47 6.88 5.66
N SER A 360 -24.38 5.65 6.17
CA SER A 360 -25.11 5.22 7.37
C SER A 360 -24.68 5.97 8.63
N GLY A 361 -23.42 6.43 8.69
CA GLY A 361 -22.91 7.30 9.75
C GLY A 361 -23.40 8.75 9.66
N ALA A 362 -23.61 9.25 8.43
CA ALA A 362 -23.99 10.65 8.19
C ALA A 362 -25.49 10.94 8.40
N ILE A 363 -26.36 9.93 8.33
CA ILE A 363 -27.84 10.10 8.47
C ILE A 363 -28.28 10.21 9.97
N LYS A 364 -27.37 10.01 10.92
CA LYS A 364 -27.64 10.07 12.37
C LYS A 364 -27.23 11.38 13.03
N GLY A 365 -26.86 12.41 12.25
CA GLY A 365 -26.58 13.76 12.70
C GLY A 365 -27.78 14.70 12.57
#